data_ff8259e525937e1adc768115b56acfaf
#
_entry.id   ff8259e525937e1adc768115b56acfaf
#
_cell.length_a   1.000
_cell.length_b   1.000
_cell.length_c   1.000
_cell.angle_alpha   90.00
_cell.angle_beta   90.00
_cell.angle_gamma   90.00
#
_symmetry.space_group_name_H-M   'P 1'
#
loop_
_entity.id
_entity.type
_entity.pdbx_description
1 polymer ?
#
loop_
_entity_poly.entity_id
_entity_poly.type
_entity_poly.pdbx_seq_one_letter_code
_entity_poly.pdbx_strand_id
1 'polypeptide(L)'
;MRHRLVAGQSITCPTTTLLEGTDVNSSARRTRWLTLAACGTLTMTLAAGVAAPAMAAAPAAATTPFVAPPVPAAPSGQAAPTAPLPRLDPAALRAAMSGLPDADVTGALLRVTGRAGHWSGTSGVGDLETGEGVPLDGYLRVGSISKIFTATIVLQLAAEHRIDLDQPVQRYLPGVLPAGLPAVTVGQLLNHTSGLPRGGATPEFGDGSPEWFAANRLKSFTPQQVIDTMAGRPMEFAPGTAQQYSGMNYFVAGLLIEKITGHSYAHAVRTRLTRPLGLHHTYAPDADDARLPGPHAHGYLTVTSPDGTTHPVDVTEQSPWPGAEGGMISTAADLDRFVTALFRGRLLPPAQQAKLFEVPDVPSFHSSQCRTETDHGRACMTMGMMRVEASNGVVVWGKTGSRPGWTSGVFATKDLSRKVVYSVNPTQLKGTEMNVIQRMAGATIGPLVPASS
;
A
#
# COMPACT_ATOMS: atom_id res chain seq x y z
N MET A 1 34.73 -43.01 38.03
CA MET A 1 33.78 -43.78 38.90
C MET A 1 32.41 -43.72 38.19
N ARG A 2 32.12 -44.84 37.56
CA ARG A 2 30.94 -45.71 37.75
C ARG A 2 29.58 -45.02 37.61
N HIS A 3 28.99 -45.25 36.44
CA HIS A 3 27.86 -46.16 36.14
C HIS A 3 26.49 -45.73 36.72
N ARG A 4 25.50 -45.52 35.86
CA ARG A 4 24.48 -46.49 35.48
C ARG A 4 23.56 -46.00 34.38
N LEU A 5 23.41 -46.82 33.34
CA LEU A 5 22.36 -46.93 32.37
C LEU A 5 21.06 -47.44 33.01
N VAL A 6 19.90 -47.01 32.55
CA VAL A 6 18.67 -47.82 32.50
C VAL A 6 17.91 -47.44 31.21
N ALA A 7 17.83 -48.44 30.34
CA ALA A 7 16.85 -48.87 29.37
C ALA A 7 15.42 -48.29 29.55
N GLY A 8 14.66 -47.85 28.55
CA GLY A 8 14.25 -48.56 27.32
C GLY A 8 12.80 -48.98 27.47
N GLN A 9 11.85 -48.36 26.77
CA GLN A 9 10.61 -49.01 26.40
C GLN A 9 10.13 -48.49 25.05
N SER A 10 10.19 -49.40 24.06
CA SER A 10 9.53 -49.31 22.76
C SER A 10 8.04 -49.64 22.95
N ILE A 11 7.16 -48.86 22.30
CA ILE A 11 5.79 -49.29 22.07
C ILE A 11 5.54 -49.27 20.56
N THR A 12 5.21 -50.45 20.08
CA THR A 12 4.96 -50.87 18.72
C THR A 12 3.62 -50.35 18.19
N CYS A 13 3.63 -50.06 16.92
CA CYS A 13 2.51 -49.84 16.02
C CYS A 13 1.65 -51.10 15.81
N PRO A 14 0.39 -51.05 15.56
CA PRO A 14 -0.29 -52.06 14.75
C PRO A 14 -0.69 -51.55 13.39
N THR A 15 -0.23 -52.23 12.40
CA THR A 15 -0.68 -52.32 11.01
C THR A 15 -2.08 -52.91 10.94
N THR A 16 -2.96 -52.38 10.11
CA THR A 16 -4.10 -53.13 9.58
C THR A 16 -4.45 -52.62 8.18
N THR A 17 -4.03 -53.36 7.20
CA THR A 17 -4.67 -54.04 6.08
C THR A 17 -5.62 -53.25 5.16
N LEU A 18 -5.19 -53.21 3.90
CA LEU A 18 -5.92 -52.98 2.66
C LEU A 18 -7.15 -53.87 2.49
N LEU A 19 -8.20 -53.33 1.93
CA LEU A 19 -9.16 -54.06 1.09
C LEU A 19 -9.46 -53.23 -0.15
N GLU A 20 -9.14 -53.81 -1.30
CA GLU A 20 -9.57 -53.48 -2.64
C GLU A 20 -11.06 -53.78 -2.84
N GLY A 21 -11.69 -53.04 -3.76
CA GLY A 21 -13.00 -53.45 -4.25
C GLY A 21 -13.70 -52.45 -5.15
N THR A 22 -13.37 -52.50 -6.43
CA THR A 22 -14.22 -52.55 -7.64
C THR A 22 -15.06 -51.32 -8.07
N ASP A 23 -14.74 -50.92 -9.30
CA ASP A 23 -15.55 -50.17 -10.25
C ASP A 23 -17.02 -50.63 -10.37
N VAL A 24 -17.93 -49.65 -10.55
CA VAL A 24 -19.04 -49.78 -11.51
C VAL A 24 -19.50 -48.41 -12.02
N ASN A 25 -19.48 -48.31 -13.29
CA ASN A 25 -20.01 -47.33 -14.24
C ASN A 25 -21.58 -47.24 -14.20
N SER A 26 -22.21 -46.06 -14.31
CA SER A 26 -23.21 -45.78 -15.34
C SER A 26 -24.12 -44.55 -15.09
N SER A 27 -24.13 -43.71 -16.12
CA SER A 27 -25.31 -43.08 -16.78
C SER A 27 -26.29 -42.19 -15.99
N ALA A 28 -26.27 -40.95 -16.43
CA ALA A 28 -27.40 -40.05 -16.73
C ALA A 28 -28.84 -40.36 -16.24
N ARG A 29 -29.45 -39.36 -15.57
CA ARG A 29 -30.84 -38.96 -15.84
C ARG A 29 -31.10 -37.51 -15.48
N ARG A 30 -31.54 -36.77 -16.50
CA ARG A 30 -32.21 -35.48 -16.40
C ARG A 30 -33.60 -35.70 -15.85
N THR A 31 -34.05 -34.93 -14.88
CA THR A 31 -35.46 -34.83 -14.52
C THR A 31 -35.88 -33.37 -14.58
N ARG A 32 -36.71 -33.09 -15.60
CA ARG A 32 -37.54 -31.88 -15.71
C ARG A 32 -38.74 -32.05 -14.76
N TRP A 33 -39.08 -30.98 -14.04
CA TRP A 33 -40.43 -30.87 -13.44
C TRP A 33 -41.14 -29.67 -14.02
N LEU A 34 -42.33 -29.97 -14.48
CA LEU A 34 -43.29 -29.10 -15.12
C LEU A 34 -44.09 -28.31 -14.09
N THR A 35 -44.43 -27.10 -14.49
CA THR A 35 -45.47 -26.21 -14.00
C THR A 35 -46.82 -26.87 -13.75
N LEU A 36 -47.48 -26.44 -12.69
CA LEU A 36 -48.95 -26.52 -12.58
C LEU A 36 -49.49 -25.22 -12.00
N ALA A 37 -50.31 -24.55 -12.84
CA ALA A 37 -51.13 -23.42 -12.48
C ALA A 37 -52.43 -23.93 -11.78
N ALA A 38 -52.87 -23.21 -10.76
CA ALA A 38 -54.25 -23.35 -10.27
C ALA A 38 -54.81 -21.96 -9.97
N CYS A 39 -55.88 -21.66 -10.69
CA CYS A 39 -56.83 -20.56 -10.47
C CYS A 39 -57.63 -20.74 -9.18
N GLY A 40 -57.96 -19.65 -8.53
CA GLY A 40 -58.94 -19.66 -7.41
C GLY A 40 -59.34 -18.28 -6.95
N THR A 41 -60.34 -17.73 -7.58
CA THR A 41 -61.50 -16.92 -7.14
C THR A 41 -61.39 -15.80 -6.10
N LEU A 42 -61.83 -14.70 -6.56
CA LEU A 42 -62.30 -13.43 -6.06
C LEU A 42 -63.21 -13.52 -4.82
N THR A 43 -62.92 -12.76 -3.78
CA THR A 43 -63.94 -12.20 -2.88
C THR A 43 -63.54 -10.77 -2.47
N MET A 44 -64.41 -9.83 -2.86
CA MET A 44 -64.41 -8.44 -2.41
C MET A 44 -64.89 -8.36 -0.96
N THR A 45 -64.14 -7.62 -0.12
CA THR A 45 -64.70 -6.95 1.04
C THR A 45 -64.19 -5.51 1.11
N LEU A 46 -65.13 -4.59 1.00
CA LEU A 46 -64.93 -3.17 1.30
C LEU A 46 -64.64 -3.01 2.80
N ALA A 47 -63.58 -2.29 3.16
CA ALA A 47 -63.49 -1.65 4.46
C ALA A 47 -62.72 -0.31 4.32
N ALA A 48 -63.27 0.65 4.98
CA ALA A 48 -63.07 2.08 4.93
C ALA A 48 -61.65 2.56 5.17
N GLY A 49 -61.32 3.72 4.54
CA GLY A 49 -60.06 4.37 4.55
C GLY A 49 -59.64 4.96 5.92
N VAL A 50 -58.34 4.89 6.15
CA VAL A 50 -57.63 5.85 7.00
C VAL A 50 -56.45 6.33 6.16
N ALA A 51 -56.45 7.61 5.81
CA ALA A 51 -55.40 8.27 5.10
C ALA A 51 -54.16 8.40 6.01
N ALA A 52 -53.06 7.75 5.64
CA ALA A 52 -51.72 8.06 6.19
C ALA A 52 -51.14 9.23 5.39
N PRO A 53 -50.45 10.17 6.05
CA PRO A 53 -49.81 11.30 5.38
C PRO A 53 -48.62 10.78 4.52
N ALA A 54 -48.60 11.16 3.27
CA ALA A 54 -47.48 10.92 2.35
C ALA A 54 -46.26 11.69 2.90
N MET A 55 -45.26 10.96 3.34
CA MET A 55 -43.91 11.54 3.53
C MET A 55 -43.34 11.83 2.15
N ALA A 56 -43.16 13.10 1.86
CA ALA A 56 -42.47 13.55 0.64
C ALA A 56 -41.03 13.01 0.64
N ALA A 57 -40.68 12.23 -0.37
CA ALA A 57 -39.32 11.84 -0.64
C ALA A 57 -38.48 13.11 -0.88
N ALA A 58 -37.48 13.33 -0.06
CA ALA A 58 -36.50 14.37 -0.28
C ALA A 58 -35.79 14.14 -1.63
N PRO A 59 -35.58 15.18 -2.44
CA PRO A 59 -34.88 15.04 -3.70
C PRO A 59 -33.44 14.60 -3.43
N ALA A 60 -32.97 13.61 -4.19
CA ALA A 60 -31.56 13.18 -4.19
C ALA A 60 -30.69 14.40 -4.50
N ALA A 61 -29.84 14.78 -3.55
CA ALA A 61 -28.88 15.86 -3.75
C ALA A 61 -27.96 15.49 -4.91
N ALA A 62 -28.07 16.24 -5.98
CA ALA A 62 -27.14 16.16 -7.11
C ALA A 62 -25.75 16.51 -6.57
N THR A 63 -24.83 15.56 -6.63
CA THR A 63 -23.40 15.78 -6.35
C THR A 63 -22.83 16.63 -7.49
N THR A 64 -22.79 17.93 -7.29
CA THR A 64 -22.02 18.81 -8.17
C THR A 64 -20.54 18.47 -8.00
N PRO A 65 -19.77 18.31 -9.09
CA PRO A 65 -18.33 18.15 -8.98
C PRO A 65 -17.74 19.41 -8.32
N PHE A 66 -16.94 19.20 -7.27
CA PHE A 66 -16.22 20.27 -6.60
C PHE A 66 -15.23 20.91 -7.59
N VAL A 67 -15.59 22.07 -8.08
CA VAL A 67 -14.66 22.97 -8.79
C VAL A 67 -14.06 23.86 -7.70
N ALA A 68 -12.79 23.65 -7.41
CA ALA A 68 -12.07 24.47 -6.45
C ALA A 68 -12.11 25.95 -6.89
N PRO A 69 -12.46 26.88 -5.99
CA PRO A 69 -12.41 28.31 -6.31
C PRO A 69 -10.96 28.73 -6.61
N PRO A 70 -10.74 29.78 -7.41
CA PRO A 70 -9.41 30.30 -7.67
C PRO A 70 -8.74 30.72 -6.34
N VAL A 71 -7.62 30.09 -6.04
CA VAL A 71 -6.85 30.34 -4.82
C VAL A 71 -6.22 31.73 -4.91
N PRO A 72 -6.46 32.64 -3.96
CA PRO A 72 -5.69 33.87 -3.85
C PRO A 72 -4.23 33.50 -3.58
N ALA A 73 -3.29 34.21 -4.23
CA ALA A 73 -1.86 33.98 -4.04
C ALA A 73 -1.51 34.08 -2.55
N ALA A 74 -0.99 33.00 -1.98
CA ALA A 74 -0.52 32.97 -0.60
C ALA A 74 0.60 34.00 -0.43
N PRO A 75 0.68 34.71 0.73
CA PRO A 75 1.77 35.61 1.02
C PRO A 75 3.08 34.80 1.00
N SER A 76 4.08 35.33 0.31
CA SER A 76 5.42 34.77 0.20
C SER A 76 6.13 34.79 1.57
N GLY A 77 5.82 33.81 2.42
CA GLY A 77 6.68 33.49 3.54
C GLY A 77 8.03 33.00 2.98
N GLN A 78 9.11 33.70 3.28
CA GLN A 78 10.45 33.30 2.91
C GLN A 78 10.72 31.88 3.45
N ALA A 79 10.68 30.90 2.52
CA ALA A 79 11.17 29.57 2.83
C ALA A 79 12.65 29.67 3.19
N ALA A 80 13.08 29.00 4.27
CA ALA A 80 14.50 28.88 4.58
C ALA A 80 15.26 28.44 3.33
N PRO A 81 16.51 28.94 3.11
CA PRO A 81 17.27 28.61 1.92
C PRO A 81 17.43 27.11 1.83
N THR A 82 16.80 26.51 0.84
CA THR A 82 16.95 25.09 0.54
C THR A 82 18.36 24.90 -0.02
N ALA A 83 19.07 23.87 0.47
CA ALA A 83 20.38 23.51 -0.07
C ALA A 83 20.31 23.36 -1.61
N PRO A 84 21.37 23.78 -2.34
CA PRO A 84 21.36 23.72 -3.79
C PRO A 84 21.24 22.27 -4.27
N LEU A 85 20.28 22.04 -5.18
CA LEU A 85 20.10 20.74 -5.81
C LEU A 85 21.32 20.41 -6.69
N PRO A 86 21.83 19.18 -6.67
CA PRO A 86 22.87 18.75 -7.60
C PRO A 86 22.38 18.88 -9.04
N ARG A 87 23.28 19.28 -9.96
CA ARG A 87 22.97 19.28 -11.39
C ARG A 87 22.74 17.84 -11.83
N LEU A 88 21.74 17.63 -12.71
CA LEU A 88 21.53 16.32 -13.32
C LEU A 88 22.64 16.08 -14.35
N ASP A 89 23.40 15.03 -14.12
CA ASP A 89 24.37 14.51 -15.06
C ASP A 89 23.84 13.19 -15.66
N PRO A 90 23.50 13.18 -16.96
CA PRO A 90 23.01 11.96 -17.61
C PRO A 90 23.97 10.77 -17.57
N ALA A 91 25.28 11.01 -17.48
CA ALA A 91 26.26 9.93 -17.36
C ALA A 91 26.23 9.34 -15.94
N ALA A 92 26.21 10.19 -14.90
CA ALA A 92 26.06 9.75 -13.51
C ALA A 92 24.72 9.01 -13.28
N LEU A 93 23.62 9.47 -13.89
CA LEU A 93 22.31 8.82 -13.78
C LEU A 93 22.31 7.43 -14.42
N ARG A 94 22.93 7.27 -15.59
CA ARG A 94 23.12 5.94 -16.18
C ARG A 94 24.03 5.05 -15.36
N ALA A 95 25.14 5.60 -14.86
CA ALA A 95 26.07 4.86 -13.99
C ALA A 95 25.40 4.39 -12.69
N ALA A 96 24.50 5.20 -12.12
CA ALA A 96 23.76 4.83 -10.90
C ALA A 96 22.89 3.57 -11.05
N MET A 97 22.47 3.24 -12.28
CA MET A 97 21.67 2.05 -12.58
C MET A 97 22.47 0.99 -13.34
N SER A 98 23.77 1.19 -13.59
CA SER A 98 24.59 0.24 -14.34
C SER A 98 24.84 -1.06 -13.56
N GLY A 99 25.22 -2.11 -14.31
CA GLY A 99 25.54 -3.43 -13.75
C GLY A 99 24.32 -4.30 -13.48
N LEU A 100 23.14 -3.93 -14.02
CA LEU A 100 21.93 -4.75 -13.96
C LEU A 100 21.72 -5.54 -15.26
N PRO A 101 21.15 -6.78 -15.20
CA PRO A 101 20.78 -7.50 -13.98
C PRO A 101 22.02 -7.94 -13.19
N ASP A 102 21.87 -8.01 -11.85
CA ASP A 102 22.83 -8.65 -10.95
C ASP A 102 22.16 -9.79 -10.18
N ALA A 103 22.81 -10.33 -9.16
CA ALA A 103 22.27 -11.45 -8.36
C ALA A 103 20.99 -11.09 -7.60
N ASP A 104 20.81 -9.82 -7.27
CA ASP A 104 19.77 -9.35 -6.35
C ASP A 104 18.69 -8.51 -7.04
N VAL A 105 18.98 -7.93 -8.21
CA VAL A 105 18.11 -6.98 -8.91
C VAL A 105 18.10 -7.30 -10.40
N THR A 106 16.93 -7.54 -10.97
CA THR A 106 16.79 -7.80 -12.40
C THR A 106 16.83 -6.51 -13.21
N GLY A 107 16.18 -5.45 -12.73
CA GLY A 107 16.10 -4.21 -13.47
C GLY A 107 15.67 -3.01 -12.64
N ALA A 108 15.81 -1.83 -13.23
CA ALA A 108 15.45 -0.57 -12.59
C ALA A 108 14.91 0.45 -13.60
N LEU A 109 14.02 1.30 -13.11
CA LEU A 109 13.48 2.48 -13.78
C LEU A 109 13.73 3.70 -12.91
N LEU A 110 14.17 4.80 -13.51
CA LEU A 110 14.32 6.09 -12.84
C LEU A 110 13.74 7.20 -13.72
N ARG A 111 12.85 8.00 -13.13
CA ARG A 111 12.29 9.22 -13.72
C ARG A 111 12.57 10.40 -12.81
N VAL A 112 13.25 11.40 -13.33
CA VAL A 112 13.56 12.66 -12.67
C VAL A 112 12.90 13.79 -13.43
N THR A 113 12.17 14.67 -12.72
CA THR A 113 11.50 15.83 -13.31
C THR A 113 11.57 17.03 -12.36
N GLY A 114 11.10 18.18 -12.82
CA GLY A 114 11.08 19.43 -12.05
C GLY A 114 11.80 20.56 -12.76
N ARG A 115 11.79 21.75 -12.11
CA ARG A 115 12.43 22.95 -12.70
C ARG A 115 13.94 22.84 -12.79
N ALA A 116 14.55 22.01 -11.93
CA ALA A 116 15.99 21.77 -11.90
C ALA A 116 16.46 20.69 -12.90
N GLY A 117 15.63 20.38 -13.90
CA GLY A 117 15.95 19.45 -14.97
C GLY A 117 15.06 18.22 -15.03
N HIS A 118 15.21 17.44 -16.10
CA HIS A 118 14.50 16.19 -16.32
C HIS A 118 15.42 15.13 -16.92
N TRP A 119 15.15 13.89 -16.59
CA TRP A 119 15.79 12.71 -17.14
C TRP A 119 14.93 11.47 -16.88
N SER A 120 14.95 10.51 -17.79
CA SER A 120 14.32 9.21 -17.55
C SER A 120 15.14 8.12 -18.25
N GLY A 121 15.18 6.97 -17.62
CA GLY A 121 15.88 5.81 -18.20
C GLY A 121 15.60 4.55 -17.42
N THR A 122 15.96 3.43 -18.03
CA THR A 122 15.85 2.08 -17.48
C THR A 122 17.18 1.35 -17.64
N SER A 123 17.37 0.30 -16.85
CA SER A 123 18.54 -0.58 -16.93
C SER A 123 18.16 -1.99 -16.50
N GLY A 124 18.92 -2.98 -16.97
CA GLY A 124 18.68 -4.37 -16.67
C GLY A 124 17.61 -5.00 -17.55
N VAL A 125 17.04 -6.09 -17.05
CA VAL A 125 16.08 -6.96 -17.74
C VAL A 125 14.72 -6.87 -17.05
N GLY A 126 13.68 -6.68 -17.84
CA GLY A 126 12.30 -6.67 -17.38
C GLY A 126 11.68 -8.06 -17.35
N ASP A 127 12.15 -8.97 -18.18
CA ASP A 127 11.70 -10.34 -18.26
C ASP A 127 12.91 -11.29 -18.39
N LEU A 128 13.12 -12.15 -17.41
CA LEU A 128 14.24 -13.10 -17.38
C LEU A 128 14.09 -14.22 -18.41
N GLU A 129 12.88 -14.53 -18.87
CA GLU A 129 12.64 -15.58 -19.86
C GLU A 129 12.97 -15.10 -21.28
N THR A 130 12.52 -13.89 -21.63
CA THR A 130 12.70 -13.34 -22.98
C THR A 130 13.95 -12.47 -23.13
N GLY A 131 14.49 -11.96 -22.01
CA GLY A 131 15.59 -11.00 -22.01
C GLY A 131 15.17 -9.57 -22.37
N GLU A 132 13.87 -9.28 -22.47
CA GLU A 132 13.38 -7.93 -22.75
C GLU A 132 13.77 -6.95 -21.64
N GLY A 133 14.07 -5.71 -22.05
CA GLY A 133 14.45 -4.64 -21.11
C GLY A 133 13.27 -4.12 -20.28
N VAL A 134 13.57 -3.41 -19.20
CA VAL A 134 12.55 -2.75 -18.37
C VAL A 134 11.82 -1.68 -19.20
N PRO A 135 10.47 -1.70 -19.32
CA PRO A 135 9.72 -0.69 -20.05
C PRO A 135 9.68 0.65 -19.29
N LEU A 136 9.97 1.76 -19.99
CA LEU A 136 10.02 3.10 -19.37
C LEU A 136 8.66 3.57 -18.86
N ASP A 137 7.59 3.24 -19.57
CA ASP A 137 6.22 3.62 -19.26
C ASP A 137 5.42 2.45 -18.66
N GLY A 138 6.13 1.44 -18.13
CA GLY A 138 5.55 0.22 -17.60
C GLY A 138 4.73 0.46 -16.32
N TYR A 139 3.74 -0.39 -16.13
CA TYR A 139 3.02 -0.51 -14.87
C TYR A 139 3.91 -1.09 -13.79
N LEU A 140 3.69 -0.65 -12.56
CA LEU A 140 4.39 -1.14 -11.38
C LEU A 140 3.45 -1.28 -10.19
N ARG A 141 3.73 -2.25 -9.33
CA ARG A 141 3.08 -2.36 -8.04
C ARG A 141 3.71 -1.36 -7.08
N VAL A 142 2.94 -0.35 -6.68
CA VAL A 142 3.49 0.81 -5.96
C VAL A 142 3.68 0.59 -4.46
N GLY A 143 3.17 -0.53 -3.93
CA GLY A 143 3.29 -0.81 -2.50
C GLY A 143 2.80 0.34 -1.63
N SER A 144 3.53 0.64 -0.58
CA SER A 144 3.16 1.66 0.41
C SER A 144 3.10 3.10 -0.11
N ILE A 145 3.42 3.38 -1.36
CA ILE A 145 3.07 4.67 -2.00
C ILE A 145 1.55 4.86 -2.00
N SER A 146 0.76 3.78 -2.02
CA SER A 146 -0.70 3.79 -1.86
C SER A 146 -1.15 4.63 -0.66
N LYS A 147 -0.35 4.69 0.40
CA LYS A 147 -0.67 5.44 1.62
C LYS A 147 -0.80 6.94 1.39
N ILE A 148 -0.08 7.52 0.42
CA ILE A 148 -0.25 8.94 0.07
C ILE A 148 -1.65 9.16 -0.50
N PHE A 149 -2.13 8.27 -1.36
CA PHE A 149 -3.49 8.35 -1.93
C PHE A 149 -4.54 8.21 -0.83
N THR A 150 -4.38 7.24 0.06
CA THR A 150 -5.27 7.01 1.21
C THR A 150 -5.34 8.23 2.12
N ALA A 151 -4.19 8.76 2.55
CA ALA A 151 -4.12 9.95 3.40
C ALA A 151 -4.75 11.17 2.71
N THR A 152 -4.52 11.35 1.41
CA THR A 152 -5.13 12.44 0.65
C THR A 152 -6.66 12.35 0.67
N ILE A 153 -7.24 11.15 0.50
CA ILE A 153 -8.71 10.96 0.55
C ILE A 153 -9.25 11.26 1.97
N VAL A 154 -8.58 10.76 3.02
CA VAL A 154 -9.02 11.06 4.41
C VAL A 154 -8.94 12.54 4.71
N LEU A 155 -7.89 13.24 4.25
CA LEU A 155 -7.75 14.68 4.38
C LEU A 155 -8.81 15.47 3.58
N GLN A 156 -9.23 14.97 2.40
CA GLN A 156 -10.38 15.54 1.68
C GLN A 156 -11.68 15.37 2.49
N LEU A 157 -11.92 14.18 3.04
CA LEU A 157 -13.10 13.92 3.88
C LEU A 157 -13.08 14.78 5.16
N ALA A 158 -11.91 15.07 5.69
CA ALA A 158 -11.75 16.01 6.82
C ALA A 158 -12.06 17.46 6.39
N ALA A 159 -11.61 17.87 5.21
CA ALA A 159 -11.96 19.19 4.64
C ALA A 159 -13.46 19.34 4.38
N GLU A 160 -14.14 18.25 4.03
CA GLU A 160 -15.59 18.15 3.85
C GLU A 160 -16.36 18.07 5.20
N HIS A 161 -15.67 18.13 6.34
CA HIS A 161 -16.23 17.96 7.71
C HIS A 161 -16.95 16.62 7.94
N ARG A 162 -16.63 15.59 7.16
CA ARG A 162 -17.16 14.24 7.30
C ARG A 162 -16.35 13.39 8.27
N ILE A 163 -15.10 13.77 8.47
CA ILE A 163 -14.15 13.17 9.42
C ILE A 163 -13.51 14.32 10.21
N ASP A 164 -13.35 14.10 11.51
CA ASP A 164 -12.51 14.93 12.37
C ASP A 164 -11.25 14.12 12.70
N LEU A 165 -10.08 14.67 12.38
CA LEU A 165 -8.79 13.99 12.54
C LEU A 165 -8.43 13.74 14.01
N ASP A 166 -8.99 14.54 14.92
CA ASP A 166 -8.74 14.46 16.37
C ASP A 166 -9.72 13.53 17.09
N GLN A 167 -10.77 13.06 16.40
CA GLN A 167 -11.71 12.10 16.98
C GLN A 167 -11.17 10.66 16.89
N PRO A 168 -11.50 9.82 17.89
CA PRO A 168 -11.20 8.40 17.85
C PRO A 168 -11.81 7.71 16.63
N VAL A 169 -11.01 6.90 15.94
CA VAL A 169 -11.48 6.13 14.77
C VAL A 169 -12.60 5.15 15.17
N GLN A 170 -12.61 4.66 16.41
CA GLN A 170 -13.66 3.79 16.96
C GLN A 170 -15.05 4.44 16.91
N ARG A 171 -15.13 5.77 16.93
CA ARG A 171 -16.39 6.50 16.74
C ARG A 171 -17.00 6.28 15.35
N TYR A 172 -16.16 6.21 14.33
CA TYR A 172 -16.58 6.00 12.93
C TYR A 172 -16.72 4.52 12.58
N LEU A 173 -15.89 3.69 13.22
CA LEU A 173 -15.76 2.26 12.97
C LEU A 173 -15.91 1.45 14.27
N PRO A 174 -17.12 1.44 14.87
CA PRO A 174 -17.35 0.65 16.09
C PRO A 174 -17.13 -0.84 15.78
N GLY A 175 -16.32 -1.51 16.63
CA GLY A 175 -16.05 -2.94 16.53
C GLY A 175 -15.04 -3.37 15.48
N VAL A 176 -14.46 -2.47 14.70
CA VAL A 176 -13.42 -2.81 13.69
C VAL A 176 -12.08 -3.12 14.37
N LEU A 177 -11.71 -2.35 15.40
CA LEU A 177 -10.53 -2.65 16.20
C LEU A 177 -10.86 -3.69 17.28
N PRO A 178 -9.92 -4.58 17.62
CA PRO A 178 -10.08 -5.52 18.74
C PRO A 178 -10.49 -4.80 20.03
N ALA A 179 -11.33 -5.46 20.83
CA ALA A 179 -11.81 -4.93 22.08
C ALA A 179 -10.65 -4.67 23.07
N GLY A 180 -10.78 -3.65 23.91
CA GLY A 180 -9.79 -3.30 24.93
C GLY A 180 -8.64 -2.42 24.47
N LEU A 181 -8.51 -2.15 23.17
CA LEU A 181 -7.53 -1.17 22.69
C LEU A 181 -7.96 0.27 23.05
N PRO A 182 -7.03 1.14 23.47
CA PRO A 182 -7.33 2.52 23.78
C PRO A 182 -7.84 3.30 22.57
N ALA A 183 -8.41 4.47 22.81
CA ALA A 183 -8.84 5.38 21.75
C ALA A 183 -7.64 5.83 20.91
N VAL A 184 -7.75 5.69 19.59
CA VAL A 184 -6.76 6.11 18.58
C VAL A 184 -7.43 7.09 17.65
N THR A 185 -6.87 8.29 17.49
CA THR A 185 -7.45 9.28 16.57
C THR A 185 -7.18 8.95 15.11
N VAL A 186 -8.01 9.49 14.21
CA VAL A 186 -7.80 9.34 12.77
C VAL A 186 -6.44 9.93 12.36
N GLY A 187 -6.05 11.08 12.92
CA GLY A 187 -4.75 11.70 12.67
C GLY A 187 -3.58 10.80 13.08
N GLN A 188 -3.69 10.13 14.24
CA GLN A 188 -2.69 9.20 14.74
C GLN A 188 -2.50 7.96 13.84
N LEU A 189 -3.56 7.51 13.16
CA LEU A 189 -3.41 6.47 12.14
C LEU A 189 -2.56 6.98 10.97
N LEU A 190 -2.88 8.16 10.43
CA LEU A 190 -2.26 8.66 9.21
C LEU A 190 -0.78 9.00 9.39
N ASN A 191 -0.37 9.50 10.55
CA ASN A 191 1.00 9.89 10.84
C ASN A 191 1.79 8.84 11.65
N HIS A 192 1.24 7.63 11.81
CA HIS A 192 1.88 6.50 12.48
C HIS A 192 2.21 6.71 13.97
N THR A 193 1.44 7.56 14.68
CA THR A 193 1.56 7.72 16.13
C THR A 193 0.48 6.97 16.92
N SER A 194 -0.23 6.05 16.28
CA SER A 194 -1.33 5.28 16.89
C SER A 194 -0.90 4.35 18.01
N GLY A 195 0.31 3.79 17.93
CA GLY A 195 0.77 2.74 18.84
C GLY A 195 0.03 1.40 18.68
N LEU A 196 -0.80 1.23 17.64
CA LEU A 196 -1.53 -0.02 17.41
C LEU A 196 -0.57 -1.21 17.34
N PRO A 197 -0.97 -2.38 17.89
CA PRO A 197 -0.15 -3.58 17.83
C PRO A 197 0.26 -3.92 16.40
N ARG A 198 1.45 -4.45 16.23
CA ARG A 198 1.81 -5.11 14.97
C ARG A 198 0.98 -6.38 14.81
N GLY A 199 0.48 -6.63 13.61
CA GLY A 199 -0.20 -7.87 13.31
C GLY A 199 0.70 -9.09 13.55
N GLY A 200 0.09 -10.20 13.86
CA GLY A 200 0.79 -11.47 14.02
C GLY A 200 1.02 -12.18 12.69
N ALA A 201 2.12 -12.93 12.60
CA ALA A 201 2.18 -14.01 11.64
C ALA A 201 1.14 -15.07 12.07
N THR A 202 0.22 -15.38 11.18
CA THR A 202 -0.67 -16.52 11.30
C THR A 202 -0.44 -17.42 10.09
N PRO A 203 -0.85 -18.70 10.14
CA PRO A 203 -0.73 -19.56 8.97
C PRO A 203 -1.38 -19.01 7.71
N GLU A 204 -2.40 -18.14 7.86
CA GLU A 204 -3.08 -17.48 6.73
C GLU A 204 -2.22 -16.39 6.09
N PHE A 205 -1.32 -15.77 6.86
CA PHE A 205 -0.45 -14.67 6.38
C PHE A 205 1.00 -15.12 6.14
N GLY A 206 1.29 -16.39 6.43
CA GLY A 206 2.58 -17.03 6.17
C GLY A 206 3.66 -16.74 7.20
N ASP A 207 4.79 -17.35 6.96
CA ASP A 207 6.01 -17.21 7.76
C ASP A 207 6.91 -16.06 7.28
N GLY A 208 6.54 -15.43 6.17
CA GLY A 208 7.29 -14.33 5.54
C GLY A 208 8.45 -14.82 4.67
N SER A 209 8.53 -16.14 4.35
CA SER A 209 9.54 -16.67 3.43
C SER A 209 9.17 -16.43 1.96
N PRO A 210 10.17 -16.36 1.06
CA PRO A 210 9.94 -16.30 -0.38
C PRO A 210 9.16 -17.53 -0.88
N GLU A 211 9.44 -18.71 -0.35
CA GLU A 211 8.81 -19.99 -0.68
C GLU A 211 7.31 -19.96 -0.38
N TRP A 212 6.96 -19.53 0.84
CA TRP A 212 5.56 -19.40 1.21
C TRP A 212 4.85 -18.40 0.30
N PHE A 213 5.45 -17.21 0.08
CA PHE A 213 4.84 -16.20 -0.76
C PHE A 213 4.64 -16.71 -2.19
N ALA A 214 5.65 -17.30 -2.81
CA ALA A 214 5.56 -17.81 -4.18
C ALA A 214 4.43 -18.84 -4.33
N ALA A 215 4.30 -19.75 -3.35
CA ALA A 215 3.25 -20.77 -3.33
C ALA A 215 1.84 -20.21 -3.07
N ASN A 216 1.71 -19.10 -2.35
CA ASN A 216 0.43 -18.55 -1.92
C ASN A 216 0.12 -17.16 -2.53
N ARG A 217 0.89 -16.70 -3.52
CA ARG A 217 0.82 -15.34 -4.06
C ARG A 217 -0.55 -14.92 -4.60
N LEU A 218 -1.42 -15.86 -4.89
CA LEU A 218 -2.79 -15.59 -5.36
C LEU A 218 -3.83 -15.58 -4.22
N LYS A 219 -3.41 -15.82 -2.97
CA LYS A 219 -4.29 -15.80 -1.81
C LYS A 219 -4.64 -14.37 -1.43
N SER A 220 -5.95 -14.07 -1.38
CA SER A 220 -6.45 -12.74 -1.01
C SER A 220 -6.78 -12.64 0.46
N PHE A 221 -6.65 -11.45 1.03
CA PHE A 221 -6.98 -11.13 2.42
C PHE A 221 -7.82 -9.86 2.47
N THR A 222 -8.86 -9.87 3.30
CA THR A 222 -9.62 -8.66 3.58
C THR A 222 -8.87 -7.79 4.59
N PRO A 223 -9.10 -6.46 4.59
CA PRO A 223 -8.53 -5.58 5.62
C PRO A 223 -8.88 -6.03 7.04
N GLN A 224 -10.10 -6.53 7.28
CA GLN A 224 -10.54 -6.99 8.60
C GLN A 224 -9.76 -8.22 9.07
N GLN A 225 -9.53 -9.21 8.20
CA GLN A 225 -8.72 -10.39 8.56
C GLN A 225 -7.32 -9.99 9.03
N VAL A 226 -6.71 -8.96 8.39
CA VAL A 226 -5.39 -8.47 8.81
C VAL A 226 -5.48 -7.72 10.14
N ILE A 227 -6.51 -6.88 10.34
CA ILE A 227 -6.75 -6.14 11.58
C ILE A 227 -6.97 -7.09 12.76
N ASP A 228 -7.71 -8.18 12.55
CA ASP A 228 -8.03 -9.17 13.59
C ASP A 228 -6.77 -9.87 14.16
N THR A 229 -5.66 -9.88 13.42
CA THR A 229 -4.38 -10.41 13.92
C THR A 229 -3.78 -9.59 15.07
N MET A 230 -4.32 -8.42 15.36
CA MET A 230 -3.94 -7.60 16.53
C MET A 230 -4.61 -8.09 17.83
N ALA A 231 -5.61 -8.97 17.76
CA ALA A 231 -6.37 -9.42 18.93
C ALA A 231 -5.45 -10.03 20.00
N GLY A 232 -5.66 -9.59 21.26
CA GLY A 232 -4.87 -10.06 22.41
C GLY A 232 -3.43 -9.54 22.47
N ARG A 233 -3.00 -8.68 21.54
CA ARG A 233 -1.67 -8.09 21.55
C ARG A 233 -1.66 -6.74 22.29
N PRO A 234 -0.57 -6.43 23.02
CA PRO A 234 -0.43 -5.14 23.67
C PRO A 234 -0.18 -4.04 22.65
N MET A 235 -0.51 -2.80 23.01
CA MET A 235 -0.06 -1.62 22.28
C MET A 235 1.46 -1.57 22.22
N GLU A 236 2.02 -1.09 21.11
CA GLU A 236 3.47 -0.86 20.98
C GLU A 236 3.91 0.30 21.91
N PHE A 237 3.08 1.32 22.01
CA PHE A 237 3.23 2.48 22.90
C PHE A 237 1.88 3.18 23.07
N ALA A 238 1.78 4.09 24.04
CA ALA A 238 0.55 4.88 24.23
C ALA A 238 0.28 5.80 23.02
N PRO A 239 -0.96 5.90 22.52
CA PRO A 239 -1.29 6.72 21.34
C PRO A 239 -0.77 8.16 21.47
N GLY A 240 -0.09 8.64 20.44
CA GLY A 240 0.47 9.99 20.38
C GLY A 240 1.83 10.19 21.05
N THR A 241 2.41 9.19 21.70
CA THR A 241 3.66 9.36 22.49
C THR A 241 4.94 9.05 21.70
N ALA A 242 4.82 8.30 20.62
CA ALA A 242 5.94 7.94 19.75
C ALA A 242 5.45 7.71 18.31
N GLN A 243 6.36 7.51 17.38
CA GLN A 243 6.04 7.18 16.01
C GLN A 243 6.67 5.85 15.61
N GLN A 244 5.85 4.94 15.08
CA GLN A 244 6.31 3.70 14.48
C GLN A 244 5.51 3.39 13.23
N TYR A 245 6.20 3.15 12.11
CA TYR A 245 5.56 2.72 10.87
C TYR A 245 4.77 1.44 11.07
N SER A 246 3.49 1.46 10.73
CA SER A 246 2.61 0.30 10.79
C SER A 246 1.61 0.28 9.64
N GLY A 247 1.53 -0.86 8.92
CA GLY A 247 0.51 -1.11 7.91
C GLY A 247 -0.90 -1.14 8.49
N MET A 248 -1.05 -1.58 9.75
CA MET A 248 -2.35 -1.67 10.44
C MET A 248 -3.14 -0.37 10.37
N ASN A 249 -2.46 0.76 10.53
CA ASN A 249 -3.06 2.08 10.44
C ASN A 249 -3.83 2.31 9.13
N TYR A 250 -3.29 1.82 8.03
CA TYR A 250 -3.84 2.09 6.70
C TYR A 250 -4.88 1.05 6.25
N PHE A 251 -4.89 -0.15 6.83
CA PHE A 251 -6.05 -1.04 6.71
C PHE A 251 -7.27 -0.40 7.36
N VAL A 252 -7.10 0.14 8.57
CA VAL A 252 -8.18 0.85 9.29
C VAL A 252 -8.61 2.11 8.52
N ALA A 253 -7.66 2.90 7.99
CA ALA A 253 -7.96 4.08 7.19
C ALA A 253 -8.73 3.74 5.89
N GLY A 254 -8.43 2.60 5.27
CA GLY A 254 -9.18 2.08 4.12
C GLY A 254 -10.65 1.81 4.45
N LEU A 255 -10.90 1.07 5.53
CA LEU A 255 -12.26 0.79 6.03
C LEU A 255 -12.99 2.09 6.43
N LEU A 256 -12.27 3.07 6.99
CA LEU A 256 -12.82 4.39 7.30
C LEU A 256 -13.31 5.10 6.03
N ILE A 257 -12.52 5.10 4.97
CA ILE A 257 -12.93 5.69 3.68
C ILE A 257 -14.20 5.01 3.17
N GLU A 258 -14.25 3.69 3.16
CA GLU A 258 -15.42 2.94 2.70
C GLU A 258 -16.66 3.24 3.54
N LYS A 259 -16.52 3.25 4.86
CA LYS A 259 -17.62 3.56 5.79
C LYS A 259 -18.19 4.95 5.56
N ILE A 260 -17.31 5.97 5.44
CA ILE A 260 -17.74 7.36 5.33
C ILE A 260 -18.28 7.68 3.93
N THR A 261 -17.69 7.07 2.88
CA THR A 261 -18.15 7.33 1.50
C THR A 261 -19.35 6.49 1.09
N GLY A 262 -19.54 5.32 1.70
CA GLY A 262 -20.50 4.33 1.27
C GLY A 262 -20.10 3.56 0.00
N HIS A 263 -18.84 3.68 -0.42
CA HIS A 263 -18.29 3.08 -1.64
C HIS A 263 -16.98 2.37 -1.35
N SER A 264 -16.58 1.46 -2.24
CA SER A 264 -15.29 0.77 -2.13
C SER A 264 -14.11 1.76 -2.18
N TYR A 265 -12.99 1.36 -1.60
CA TYR A 265 -11.74 2.12 -1.67
C TYR A 265 -11.34 2.42 -3.12
N ALA A 266 -11.44 1.43 -4.01
CA ALA A 266 -11.15 1.60 -5.45
C ALA A 266 -12.03 2.68 -6.09
N HIS A 267 -13.33 2.72 -5.75
CA HIS A 267 -14.23 3.77 -6.22
C HIS A 267 -13.81 5.16 -5.69
N ALA A 268 -13.46 5.26 -4.42
CA ALA A 268 -13.02 6.53 -3.83
C ALA A 268 -11.72 7.03 -4.49
N VAL A 269 -10.74 6.17 -4.73
CA VAL A 269 -9.51 6.51 -5.48
C VAL A 269 -9.86 7.02 -6.87
N ARG A 270 -10.70 6.30 -7.60
CA ARG A 270 -11.08 6.64 -8.97
C ARG A 270 -11.76 8.00 -9.05
N THR A 271 -12.76 8.23 -8.22
CA THR A 271 -13.61 9.43 -8.32
C THR A 271 -12.96 10.67 -7.73
N ARG A 272 -12.15 10.53 -6.68
CA ARG A 272 -11.56 11.65 -5.95
C ARG A 272 -10.16 12.04 -6.44
N LEU A 273 -9.42 11.09 -7.02
CA LEU A 273 -8.01 11.31 -7.38
C LEU A 273 -7.73 11.01 -8.85
N THR A 274 -7.91 9.75 -9.31
CA THR A 274 -7.35 9.36 -10.60
C THR A 274 -8.11 9.97 -11.77
N ARG A 275 -9.45 9.97 -11.74
CA ARG A 275 -10.27 10.58 -12.80
C ARG A 275 -10.07 12.11 -12.89
N PRO A 276 -10.15 12.89 -11.78
CA PRO A 276 -9.96 14.35 -11.84
C PRO A 276 -8.56 14.77 -12.32
N LEU A 277 -7.54 13.95 -12.07
CA LEU A 277 -6.16 14.23 -12.46
C LEU A 277 -5.75 13.61 -13.81
N GLY A 278 -6.63 12.84 -14.45
CA GLY A 278 -6.32 12.11 -15.68
C GLY A 278 -5.21 11.07 -15.50
N LEU A 279 -5.20 10.37 -14.34
CA LEU A 279 -4.25 9.28 -14.06
C LEU A 279 -4.83 7.98 -14.61
N HIS A 280 -4.64 7.76 -15.91
CA HIS A 280 -5.31 6.66 -16.62
C HIS A 280 -4.69 5.29 -16.32
N HIS A 281 -3.49 5.27 -15.76
CA HIS A 281 -2.71 4.07 -15.46
C HIS A 281 -2.57 3.84 -13.95
N THR A 282 -3.40 4.49 -13.12
CA THR A 282 -3.36 4.38 -11.65
C THR A 282 -4.71 3.92 -11.11
N TYR A 283 -4.70 2.84 -10.33
CA TYR A 283 -5.92 2.29 -9.74
C TYR A 283 -5.61 1.37 -8.55
N ALA A 284 -6.63 1.11 -7.74
CA ALA A 284 -6.65 0.01 -6.78
C ALA A 284 -7.36 -1.17 -7.46
N PRO A 285 -6.69 -2.31 -7.66
CA PRO A 285 -7.30 -3.51 -8.23
C PRO A 285 -8.43 -4.04 -7.35
N ASP A 286 -9.37 -4.77 -7.95
CA ASP A 286 -10.33 -5.58 -7.20
C ASP A 286 -9.60 -6.72 -6.48
N ALA A 287 -10.17 -7.20 -5.37
CA ALA A 287 -9.47 -8.11 -4.45
C ALA A 287 -9.07 -9.46 -5.06
N ASP A 288 -9.65 -9.84 -6.18
CA ASP A 288 -9.40 -11.07 -6.94
C ASP A 288 -8.63 -10.84 -8.25
N ASP A 289 -8.28 -9.59 -8.61
CA ASP A 289 -7.52 -9.30 -9.82
C ASP A 289 -6.00 -9.29 -9.54
N ALA A 290 -5.39 -10.46 -9.70
CA ALA A 290 -3.96 -10.64 -9.49
C ALA A 290 -3.08 -10.09 -10.62
N ARG A 291 -3.66 -9.70 -11.75
CA ARG A 291 -2.95 -9.31 -12.97
C ARG A 291 -2.24 -7.98 -12.82
N LEU A 292 -1.16 -7.82 -13.55
CA LEU A 292 -0.52 -6.54 -13.80
C LEU A 292 -0.64 -6.25 -15.30
N PRO A 293 -1.25 -5.12 -15.73
CA PRO A 293 -1.36 -4.80 -17.15
C PRO A 293 0.01 -4.62 -17.82
N GLY A 294 0.09 -4.93 -19.08
CA GLY A 294 1.29 -4.63 -19.88
C GLY A 294 1.28 -3.22 -20.47
N PRO A 295 2.48 -2.66 -20.77
CA PRO A 295 3.78 -3.25 -20.50
C PRO A 295 4.18 -3.15 -19.01
N HIS A 296 5.00 -4.08 -18.52
CA HIS A 296 5.54 -4.05 -17.16
C HIS A 296 6.87 -4.82 -17.11
N ALA A 297 7.70 -4.57 -16.11
CA ALA A 297 8.75 -5.49 -15.75
C ALA A 297 8.17 -6.61 -14.88
N HIS A 298 8.65 -7.83 -15.03
CA HIS A 298 8.28 -8.97 -14.22
C HIS A 298 8.89 -8.84 -12.81
N GLY A 299 8.18 -9.35 -11.81
CA GLY A 299 8.67 -9.49 -10.45
C GLY A 299 9.10 -10.91 -10.19
N TYR A 300 10.29 -11.10 -9.65
CA TYR A 300 10.82 -12.42 -9.33
C TYR A 300 11.15 -12.53 -7.85
N LEU A 301 11.06 -13.76 -7.32
CA LEU A 301 11.63 -14.11 -6.02
C LEU A 301 12.54 -15.30 -6.19
N THR A 302 13.72 -15.24 -5.60
CA THR A 302 14.60 -16.38 -5.45
C THR A 302 14.04 -17.32 -4.39
N VAL A 303 13.72 -18.53 -4.78
CA VAL A 303 13.14 -19.59 -3.95
C VAL A 303 14.15 -20.73 -3.84
N THR A 304 14.24 -21.32 -2.65
CA THR A 304 15.08 -22.48 -2.38
C THR A 304 14.27 -23.76 -2.47
N SER A 305 14.66 -24.67 -3.35
CA SER A 305 14.06 -26.00 -3.47
C SER A 305 14.49 -26.91 -2.31
N PRO A 306 13.76 -28.01 -2.03
CA PRO A 306 14.12 -28.96 -0.96
C PRO A 306 15.51 -29.59 -1.08
N ASP A 307 16.09 -29.63 -2.28
CA ASP A 307 17.44 -30.11 -2.56
C ASP A 307 18.53 -29.03 -2.31
N GLY A 308 18.13 -27.84 -1.87
CA GLY A 308 19.03 -26.73 -1.58
C GLY A 308 19.39 -25.87 -2.80
N THR A 309 18.88 -26.18 -3.99
CA THR A 309 19.08 -25.33 -5.17
C THR A 309 18.18 -24.10 -5.13
N THR A 310 18.69 -22.97 -5.63
CA THR A 310 17.91 -21.72 -5.72
C THR A 310 17.57 -21.38 -7.16
N HIS A 311 16.37 -20.85 -7.40
CA HIS A 311 15.93 -20.42 -8.72
C HIS A 311 14.94 -19.25 -8.60
N PRO A 312 14.86 -18.36 -9.61
CA PRO A 312 13.87 -17.30 -9.65
C PRO A 312 12.48 -17.88 -9.95
N VAL A 313 11.48 -17.45 -9.20
CA VAL A 313 10.06 -17.72 -9.47
C VAL A 313 9.38 -16.41 -9.84
N ASP A 314 8.65 -16.40 -10.96
CA ASP A 314 7.85 -15.26 -11.37
C ASP A 314 6.66 -15.08 -10.42
N VAL A 315 6.60 -13.90 -9.80
CA VAL A 315 5.53 -13.46 -8.91
C VAL A 315 4.82 -12.21 -9.41
N THR A 316 4.91 -11.94 -10.73
CA THR A 316 4.26 -10.81 -11.37
C THR A 316 2.77 -10.79 -11.12
N GLU A 317 2.11 -11.91 -11.30
CA GLU A 317 0.74 -12.09 -10.88
C GLU A 317 0.71 -12.45 -9.39
N GLN A 318 0.17 -11.55 -8.62
CA GLN A 318 -0.04 -11.73 -7.18
C GLN A 318 -1.33 -11.07 -6.75
N SER A 319 -2.04 -11.69 -5.79
CA SER A 319 -3.26 -11.13 -5.24
C SER A 319 -3.01 -9.71 -4.73
N PRO A 320 -3.90 -8.76 -5.04
CA PRO A 320 -3.78 -7.42 -4.53
C PRO A 320 -3.79 -7.44 -3.00
N TRP A 321 -2.74 -6.92 -2.41
CA TRP A 321 -2.78 -6.54 -1.01
C TRP A 321 -3.84 -5.43 -0.85
N PRO A 322 -4.58 -5.33 0.28
CA PRO A 322 -5.62 -4.31 0.40
C PRO A 322 -5.14 -2.92 -0.04
N GLY A 323 -5.87 -2.32 -0.99
CA GLY A 323 -5.41 -1.17 -1.78
C GLY A 323 -4.98 0.04 -0.96
N ALA A 324 -5.68 0.31 0.15
CA ALA A 324 -5.40 1.45 1.03
C ALA A 324 -4.03 1.39 1.71
N GLU A 325 -3.53 0.17 1.96
CA GLU A 325 -2.24 -0.05 2.61
C GLU A 325 -1.09 -0.14 1.61
N GLY A 326 -1.28 -0.88 0.49
CA GLY A 326 -0.17 -1.16 -0.41
C GLY A 326 -0.49 -1.86 -1.71
N GLY A 327 -1.77 -2.00 -2.08
CA GLY A 327 -2.20 -2.80 -3.23
C GLY A 327 -2.41 -2.03 -4.54
N MET A 328 -2.11 -0.75 -4.61
CA MET A 328 -2.32 0.02 -5.85
C MET A 328 -1.29 -0.30 -6.93
N ILE A 329 -1.72 -0.09 -8.16
CA ILE A 329 -0.92 -0.16 -9.39
C ILE A 329 -0.85 1.24 -10.00
N SER A 330 0.30 1.61 -10.58
CA SER A 330 0.51 2.90 -11.23
C SER A 330 1.63 2.82 -12.27
N THR A 331 1.99 3.95 -12.86
CA THR A 331 3.19 4.17 -13.67
C THR A 331 4.02 5.32 -13.10
N ALA A 332 5.28 5.40 -13.46
CA ALA A 332 6.16 6.50 -13.02
C ALA A 332 5.62 7.87 -13.47
N ALA A 333 5.01 7.94 -14.65
CA ALA A 333 4.42 9.17 -15.18
C ALA A 333 3.20 9.63 -14.37
N ASP A 334 2.32 8.71 -13.98
CA ASP A 334 1.14 9.03 -13.18
C ASP A 334 1.51 9.41 -11.75
N LEU A 335 2.49 8.72 -11.12
CA LEU A 335 3.01 9.12 -9.81
C LEU A 335 3.61 10.51 -9.81
N ASP A 336 4.38 10.87 -10.85
CA ASP A 336 4.93 12.21 -11.03
C ASP A 336 3.84 13.27 -11.14
N ARG A 337 2.77 12.99 -11.91
CA ARG A 337 1.60 13.86 -12.07
C ARG A 337 0.83 14.01 -10.76
N PHE A 338 0.60 12.90 -10.05
CA PHE A 338 -0.09 12.89 -8.77
C PHE A 338 0.62 13.75 -7.72
N VAL A 339 1.93 13.52 -7.50
CA VAL A 339 2.72 14.31 -6.54
C VAL A 339 2.78 15.78 -6.94
N THR A 340 2.86 16.08 -8.24
CA THR A 340 2.80 17.47 -8.72
C THR A 340 1.48 18.13 -8.36
N ALA A 341 0.35 17.46 -8.55
CA ALA A 341 -0.97 18.01 -8.20
C ALA A 341 -1.12 18.17 -6.67
N LEU A 342 -0.70 17.17 -5.91
CA LEU A 342 -0.76 17.18 -4.45
C LEU A 342 0.07 18.33 -3.86
N PHE A 343 1.32 18.48 -4.25
CA PHE A 343 2.22 19.51 -3.70
C PHE A 343 1.84 20.93 -4.13
N ARG A 344 1.17 21.08 -5.28
CA ARG A 344 0.61 22.37 -5.72
C ARG A 344 -0.71 22.75 -5.01
N GLY A 345 -1.17 21.94 -4.05
CA GLY A 345 -2.42 22.22 -3.33
C GLY A 345 -3.70 22.08 -4.19
N ARG A 346 -3.62 21.29 -5.28
CA ARG A 346 -4.80 21.08 -6.16
C ARG A 346 -5.80 20.08 -5.59
N LEU A 347 -5.40 19.31 -4.59
CA LEU A 347 -6.19 18.21 -4.03
C LEU A 347 -6.73 18.50 -2.63
N LEU A 348 -6.13 19.45 -1.92
CA LEU A 348 -6.44 19.75 -0.51
C LEU A 348 -6.48 21.27 -0.28
N PRO A 349 -7.39 21.76 0.58
CA PRO A 349 -7.33 23.11 1.08
C PRO A 349 -6.06 23.36 1.92
N PRO A 350 -5.65 24.62 2.13
CA PRO A 350 -4.38 24.96 2.80
C PRO A 350 -4.18 24.29 4.17
N ALA A 351 -5.23 24.19 4.99
CA ALA A 351 -5.15 23.59 6.33
C ALA A 351 -4.80 22.10 6.26
N GLN A 352 -5.46 21.32 5.40
CA GLN A 352 -5.19 19.90 5.19
C GLN A 352 -3.89 19.70 4.40
N GLN A 353 -3.57 20.59 3.47
CA GLN A 353 -2.30 20.57 2.75
C GLN A 353 -1.11 20.70 3.71
N ALA A 354 -1.21 21.53 4.75
CA ALA A 354 -0.15 21.68 5.75
C ALA A 354 0.16 20.36 6.48
N LYS A 355 -0.86 19.53 6.76
CA LYS A 355 -0.72 18.23 7.44
C LYS A 355 0.16 17.24 6.69
N LEU A 356 0.27 17.36 5.37
CA LEU A 356 1.17 16.53 4.55
C LEU A 356 2.66 16.77 4.87
N PHE A 357 2.98 17.94 5.42
CA PHE A 357 4.36 18.36 5.70
C PHE A 357 4.61 18.56 7.21
N GLU A 358 3.65 18.20 8.05
CA GLU A 358 3.75 18.28 9.50
C GLU A 358 4.26 16.95 10.05
N VAL A 359 5.51 16.93 10.51
CA VAL A 359 6.09 15.81 11.24
C VAL A 359 5.74 15.97 12.72
N PRO A 360 5.15 14.96 13.38
CA PRO A 360 4.83 15.05 14.79
C PRO A 360 6.09 15.14 15.66
N ASP A 361 6.04 15.97 16.70
CA ASP A 361 7.18 16.17 17.60
C ASP A 361 7.23 15.09 18.70
N VAL A 362 7.49 13.86 18.28
CA VAL A 362 7.61 12.68 19.15
C VAL A 362 8.87 11.87 18.79
N PRO A 363 9.37 11.02 19.71
CA PRO A 363 10.47 10.12 19.40
C PRO A 363 10.04 9.08 18.34
N SER A 364 11.02 8.62 17.56
CA SER A 364 10.91 7.42 16.74
C SER A 364 11.03 6.18 17.62
N PHE A 365 10.10 5.23 17.47
CA PHE A 365 10.08 3.99 18.23
C PHE A 365 10.37 2.82 17.28
N HIS A 366 11.55 2.20 17.43
CA HIS A 366 11.99 1.05 16.62
C HIS A 366 11.75 1.21 15.10
N SER A 367 11.93 2.42 14.56
CA SER A 367 11.64 2.69 13.16
C SER A 367 12.92 2.66 12.33
N SER A 368 13.00 1.70 11.42
CA SER A 368 14.00 1.68 10.35
C SER A 368 13.72 2.71 9.24
N GLN A 369 12.57 3.40 9.29
CA GLN A 369 12.18 4.38 8.28
C GLN A 369 12.74 5.78 8.55
N CYS A 370 12.91 6.14 9.83
CA CYS A 370 13.51 7.41 10.23
C CYS A 370 14.98 7.22 10.51
N ARG A 371 15.80 8.14 10.03
CA ARG A 371 17.29 8.04 10.11
C ARG A 371 17.76 8.73 11.38
N THR A 372 18.54 8.03 12.18
CA THR A 372 19.05 8.56 13.46
C THR A 372 19.97 9.76 13.27
N GLU A 373 20.74 9.78 12.17
CA GLU A 373 21.71 10.84 11.88
C GLU A 373 21.04 12.16 11.47
N THR A 374 19.94 12.09 10.69
CA THR A 374 19.24 13.29 10.19
C THR A 374 18.01 13.64 10.99
N ASP A 375 17.35 12.64 11.55
CA ASP A 375 16.11 12.82 12.32
C ASP A 375 16.36 12.80 13.84
N HIS A 376 17.61 12.58 14.26
CA HIS A 376 18.06 12.62 15.66
C HIS A 376 17.21 11.75 16.60
N GLY A 377 16.77 10.59 16.12
CA GLY A 377 15.88 9.70 16.87
C GLY A 377 14.43 10.20 16.98
N ARG A 378 14.08 11.24 16.22
CA ARG A 378 12.72 11.81 16.17
C ARG A 378 11.90 11.18 15.06
N ALA A 379 10.60 11.43 15.07
CA ALA A 379 9.68 11.10 14.00
C ALA A 379 10.12 11.72 12.66
N CYS A 380 9.82 11.06 11.55
CA CYS A 380 10.08 11.54 10.21
C CYS A 380 8.87 11.41 9.26
N MET A 381 7.80 10.77 9.73
CA MET A 381 6.61 10.52 8.91
C MET A 381 5.54 11.55 9.20
N THR A 382 4.84 11.91 8.12
CA THR A 382 3.67 12.79 8.15
C THR A 382 2.41 11.98 7.81
N MET A 383 1.31 12.64 7.54
CA MET A 383 0.10 11.96 7.07
C MET A 383 0.31 11.48 5.63
N GLY A 384 0.72 10.22 5.49
CA GLY A 384 0.91 9.51 4.23
C GLY A 384 2.31 9.58 3.62
N MET A 385 3.17 10.49 4.07
CA MET A 385 4.52 10.66 3.52
C MET A 385 5.59 10.50 4.60
N MET A 386 6.84 10.58 4.17
CA MET A 386 8.00 10.72 5.03
C MET A 386 8.85 11.90 4.55
N ARG A 387 9.50 12.57 5.50
CA ARG A 387 10.57 13.54 5.26
C ARG A 387 11.90 12.80 5.15
N VAL A 388 12.66 13.08 4.12
CA VAL A 388 14.01 12.56 3.96
C VAL A 388 14.96 13.73 3.71
N GLU A 389 16.04 13.79 4.47
CA GLU A 389 17.11 14.75 4.27
C GLU A 389 18.35 14.01 3.77
N ALA A 390 18.88 14.44 2.65
CA ALA A 390 20.14 13.96 2.10
C ALA A 390 21.31 14.63 2.84
N SER A 391 22.49 14.02 2.82
CA SER A 391 23.69 14.52 3.53
C SER A 391 24.14 15.93 3.10
N ASN A 392 23.72 16.37 1.91
CA ASN A 392 23.94 17.72 1.40
C ASN A 392 22.88 18.73 1.84
N GLY A 393 21.95 18.36 2.74
CA GLY A 393 20.88 19.23 3.26
C GLY A 393 19.66 19.37 2.34
N VAL A 394 19.61 18.65 1.22
CA VAL A 394 18.41 18.64 0.36
C VAL A 394 17.31 17.82 1.05
N VAL A 395 16.15 18.45 1.27
CA VAL A 395 14.98 17.81 1.88
C VAL A 395 13.96 17.45 0.80
N VAL A 396 13.55 16.18 0.80
CA VAL A 396 12.48 15.67 -0.04
C VAL A 396 11.37 15.02 0.81
N TRP A 397 10.17 15.04 0.29
CA TRP A 397 8.97 14.47 0.89
C TRP A 397 8.36 13.46 -0.06
N GLY A 398 7.91 12.33 0.45
CA GLY A 398 7.36 11.27 -0.40
C GLY A 398 7.20 9.97 0.33
N LYS A 399 7.23 8.88 -0.39
CA LYS A 399 7.09 7.53 0.19
C LYS A 399 7.81 6.49 -0.65
N THR A 400 8.41 5.54 0.03
CA THR A 400 8.83 4.26 -0.54
C THR A 400 7.67 3.27 -0.55
N GLY A 401 7.73 2.30 -1.43
CA GLY A 401 6.79 1.18 -1.46
C GLY A 401 7.48 -0.11 -1.83
N SER A 402 7.00 -1.22 -1.30
CA SER A 402 7.51 -2.54 -1.61
C SER A 402 6.36 -3.53 -1.78
N ARG A 403 6.47 -4.35 -2.80
CA ARG A 403 5.73 -5.60 -3.00
C ARG A 403 6.74 -6.66 -3.45
N PRO A 404 6.51 -7.94 -3.19
CA PRO A 404 7.41 -8.97 -3.71
C PRO A 404 7.70 -8.78 -5.19
N GLY A 405 8.98 -8.66 -5.57
CA GLY A 405 9.44 -8.35 -6.92
C GLY A 405 9.48 -6.86 -7.30
N TRP A 406 9.05 -5.93 -6.42
CA TRP A 406 9.09 -4.48 -6.65
C TRP A 406 9.46 -3.70 -5.41
N THR A 407 10.40 -2.79 -5.55
CA THR A 407 10.67 -1.69 -4.61
C THR A 407 10.58 -0.37 -5.37
N SER A 408 9.72 0.53 -4.94
CA SER A 408 9.43 1.78 -5.62
C SER A 408 9.54 2.97 -4.68
N GLY A 409 9.65 4.16 -5.25
CA GLY A 409 9.63 5.39 -4.48
C GLY A 409 9.16 6.58 -5.32
N VAL A 410 8.48 7.52 -4.66
CA VAL A 410 8.16 8.82 -5.20
C VAL A 410 8.50 9.87 -4.18
N PHE A 411 9.37 10.81 -4.55
CA PHE A 411 9.84 11.90 -3.69
C PHE A 411 9.92 13.20 -4.46
N ALA A 412 9.69 14.31 -3.76
CA ALA A 412 9.82 15.65 -4.33
C ALA A 412 10.32 16.65 -3.29
N THR A 413 11.06 17.67 -3.73
CA THR A 413 11.24 18.89 -2.95
C THR A 413 9.90 19.61 -2.81
N LYS A 414 9.66 20.28 -1.68
CA LYS A 414 8.36 20.94 -1.40
C LYS A 414 7.97 21.94 -2.49
N ASP A 415 8.95 22.59 -3.12
CA ASP A 415 8.77 23.55 -4.21
C ASP A 415 8.70 22.91 -5.61
N LEU A 416 8.79 21.56 -5.70
CA LEU A 416 8.79 20.78 -6.94
C LEU A 416 9.97 21.09 -7.88
N SER A 417 11.05 21.67 -7.38
CA SER A 417 12.28 21.87 -8.17
C SER A 417 12.88 20.55 -8.61
N ARG A 418 12.77 19.50 -7.78
CA ARG A 418 13.17 18.14 -8.10
C ARG A 418 12.08 17.17 -7.68
N LYS A 419 11.72 16.26 -8.59
CA LYS A 419 10.86 15.10 -8.34
C LYS A 419 11.59 13.85 -8.82
N VAL A 420 11.51 12.78 -8.08
CA VAL A 420 12.15 11.51 -8.37
C VAL A 420 11.11 10.41 -8.21
N VAL A 421 10.93 9.60 -9.24
CA VAL A 421 10.16 8.36 -9.20
C VAL A 421 11.08 7.24 -9.64
N TYR A 422 11.13 6.17 -8.87
CA TYR A 422 11.90 4.98 -9.24
C TYR A 422 11.11 3.70 -9.00
N SER A 423 11.47 2.67 -9.75
CA SER A 423 11.14 1.27 -9.49
C SER A 423 12.39 0.43 -9.67
N VAL A 424 12.62 -0.48 -8.74
CA VAL A 424 13.68 -1.49 -8.78
C VAL A 424 13.00 -2.85 -8.63
N ASN A 425 13.46 -3.85 -9.36
CA ASN A 425 12.91 -5.20 -9.32
C ASN A 425 13.86 -6.15 -8.57
N PRO A 426 13.77 -6.21 -7.21
CA PRO A 426 14.58 -7.13 -6.41
C PRO A 426 14.09 -8.57 -6.57
N THR A 427 15.04 -9.51 -6.43
CA THR A 427 14.77 -10.96 -6.38
C THR A 427 14.65 -11.51 -4.96
N GLN A 428 14.82 -10.65 -3.96
CA GLN A 428 14.70 -10.97 -2.55
C GLN A 428 13.58 -10.16 -1.89
N LEU A 429 13.04 -10.63 -0.76
CA LEU A 429 11.98 -9.92 -0.04
C LEU A 429 12.47 -8.67 0.68
N LYS A 430 13.75 -8.55 0.97
CA LYS A 430 14.32 -7.43 1.77
C LYS A 430 15.77 -7.10 1.39
N GLY A 431 16.01 -5.83 1.16
CA GLY A 431 17.26 -5.14 1.49
C GLY A 431 18.37 -5.13 0.45
N THR A 432 18.39 -6.03 -0.51
CA THR A 432 19.50 -6.14 -1.48
C THR A 432 19.51 -5.02 -2.51
N GLU A 433 18.35 -4.48 -2.87
CA GLU A 433 18.16 -3.39 -3.83
C GLU A 433 18.62 -2.01 -3.32
N MET A 434 18.91 -1.89 -2.03
CA MET A 434 19.24 -0.59 -1.41
C MET A 434 20.49 0.07 -2.00
N ASN A 435 21.47 -0.70 -2.47
CA ASN A 435 22.65 -0.17 -3.14
C ASN A 435 22.31 0.59 -4.43
N VAL A 436 21.39 0.06 -5.23
CA VAL A 436 20.91 0.71 -6.46
C VAL A 436 20.14 1.98 -6.11
N ILE A 437 19.24 1.91 -5.12
CA ILE A 437 18.45 3.06 -4.65
C ILE A 437 19.35 4.18 -4.11
N GLN A 438 20.40 3.85 -3.34
CA GLN A 438 21.35 4.84 -2.81
C GLN A 438 22.14 5.52 -3.94
N ARG A 439 22.59 4.78 -4.96
CA ARG A 439 23.26 5.37 -6.13
C ARG A 439 22.32 6.31 -6.90
N MET A 440 21.06 5.89 -7.13
CA MET A 440 20.06 6.75 -7.78
C MET A 440 19.76 8.01 -6.97
N ALA A 441 19.62 7.89 -5.64
CA ALA A 441 19.42 9.03 -4.77
C ALA A 441 20.64 10.00 -4.83
N GLY A 442 21.85 9.47 -4.75
CA GLY A 442 23.09 10.25 -4.87
C GLY A 442 23.16 11.06 -6.16
N ALA A 443 22.77 10.45 -7.28
CA ALA A 443 22.74 11.11 -8.59
C ALA A 443 21.59 12.11 -8.79
N THR A 444 20.58 12.11 -7.91
CA THR A 444 19.36 12.92 -8.10
C THR A 444 19.17 14.01 -7.06
N ILE A 445 19.29 13.69 -5.78
CA ILE A 445 19.02 14.59 -4.65
C ILE A 445 20.25 14.79 -3.75
N GLY A 446 21.20 13.92 -3.84
CA GLY A 446 22.38 13.83 -2.99
C GLY A 446 22.45 12.51 -2.22
N PRO A 447 23.63 12.16 -1.67
CA PRO A 447 23.81 10.91 -0.96
C PRO A 447 22.84 10.80 0.22
N LEU A 448 22.18 9.65 0.34
CA LEU A 448 21.40 9.34 1.52
C LEU A 448 22.36 8.86 2.62
N VAL A 449 22.14 9.33 3.84
CA VAL A 449 22.84 8.76 5.01
C VAL A 449 22.33 7.33 5.18
N PRO A 450 23.23 6.34 5.32
CA PRO A 450 22.80 4.97 5.59
C PRO A 450 21.94 4.92 6.86
N ALA A 451 20.92 4.08 6.88
CA ALA A 451 20.24 3.77 8.14
C ALA A 451 21.27 3.08 9.05
N SER A 452 21.44 3.54 10.29
CA SER A 452 22.24 2.81 11.29
C SER A 452 21.66 1.40 11.44
N SER A 453 22.54 0.42 11.30
CA SER A 453 22.27 -1.02 11.48
C SER A 453 21.79 -1.35 12.89
#